data_34ca5f66f9e0f10581d3a232d4b92f34
#
_entry.id   34ca5f66f9e0f10581d3a232d4b92f34
#
_cell.length_a   1.000
_cell.length_b   1.000
_cell.length_c   1.000
_cell.angle_alpha   90.00
_cell.angle_beta   90.00
_cell.angle_gamma   90.00
#
_symmetry.space_group_name_H-M   'P 1'
#
loop_
_entity.id
_entity.type
_entity.pdbx_description
1 polymer ?
#
loop_
_entity_poly.entity_id
_entity_poly.type
_entity_poly.pdbx_seq_one_letter_code
_entity_poly.pdbx_strand_id
1 'polypeptide(L)'
;MIDSLRPEPNGPPFTYGGSGCWLYGLKYALSRVFPDSREKGIRVDGKVLVSSQAHYCPQNASDWTGLGMDNVMVIPTDPETDRMDLKALEAKLKELAEPGIPVIEVVCTMGTTDASAFDPIADVRRLLDKYPNKAPYGKALLYADAVCGWSWQTFKHYDFDANPLGFSAKALDVIKKNYEEIKGIHEADAVGIDFHKFGFSPYISISSCFLYRDAAEFENIMHRGSYAYLQEVTPYNPMCYTLEVSRSGAGSLAGYAALKYLGIEGQQAVLGGILEVRLYMDSLVEGRTDMVLTNADESGSATLFHVYPKGTDARLQYSRELNDREYREDLLKNNRFQQAVGEKLFHWYLEGYKIDGRPTPHLAYSTGFRTASWNADGADSEGYIYTLKTFPMNVYNNPVVMNDVIASVLAARDEMEAEMK
;
A
#
# COMPACT_ATOMS: atom_id res chain seq x y z
N MET A 1 7.83 -6.32 17.67
CA MET A 1 6.36 -6.17 17.50
C MET A 1 5.64 -7.50 17.68
N ILE A 2 6.00 -8.58 16.99
CA ILE A 2 5.35 -9.91 17.20
C ILE A 2 5.58 -10.42 18.61
N ASP A 3 6.74 -10.14 19.23
CA ASP A 3 7.04 -10.53 20.63
C ASP A 3 6.32 -9.69 21.68
N SER A 4 5.84 -8.51 21.33
CA SER A 4 5.04 -7.65 22.21
C SER A 4 3.53 -7.81 21.99
N LEU A 5 3.13 -8.40 20.86
CA LEU A 5 1.77 -8.83 20.58
C LEU A 5 1.60 -10.27 21.08
N ARG A 6 1.73 -10.48 22.40
CA ARG A 6 1.25 -11.74 22.98
C ARG A 6 -0.21 -11.89 22.58
N PRO A 7 -0.66 -13.08 22.14
CA PRO A 7 -2.08 -13.34 22.03
C PRO A 7 -2.66 -13.30 23.44
N GLU A 8 -3.09 -12.11 23.86
CA GLU A 8 -4.05 -12.00 24.94
C GLU A 8 -5.27 -12.86 24.56
N PRO A 9 -6.08 -13.30 25.51
CA PRO A 9 -7.19 -14.23 25.27
C PRO A 9 -8.08 -13.86 24.07
N ASN A 10 -8.14 -12.57 23.72
CA ASN A 10 -8.89 -12.04 22.59
C ASN A 10 -7.92 -11.58 21.48
N GLY A 11 -7.37 -12.53 20.72
CA GLY A 11 -6.45 -12.26 19.63
C GLY A 11 -7.06 -11.37 18.52
N PRO A 12 -6.22 -10.80 17.65
CA PRO A 12 -6.65 -9.88 16.60
C PRO A 12 -7.62 -10.54 15.62
N PRO A 13 -8.66 -9.82 15.18
CA PRO A 13 -9.62 -10.36 14.24
C PRO A 13 -9.02 -10.50 12.84
N PHE A 14 -9.29 -11.63 12.20
CA PHE A 14 -9.06 -11.82 10.78
C PHE A 14 -10.20 -11.20 9.98
N THR A 15 -9.86 -10.55 8.86
CA THR A 15 -10.78 -9.77 8.03
C THR A 15 -10.70 -10.16 6.55
N TYR A 16 -11.63 -9.64 5.75
CA TYR A 16 -11.74 -9.86 4.31
C TYR A 16 -10.89 -8.82 3.54
N GLY A 17 -9.59 -9.08 3.44
CA GLY A 17 -8.65 -8.19 2.77
C GLY A 17 -8.28 -6.96 3.61
N GLY A 18 -7.34 -6.18 3.10
CA GLY A 18 -6.95 -4.90 3.69
C GLY A 18 -8.12 -3.94 3.88
N SER A 19 -9.13 -3.98 3.00
CA SER A 19 -10.38 -3.20 3.15
C SER A 19 -11.12 -3.51 4.44
N GLY A 20 -11.14 -4.78 4.86
CA GLY A 20 -11.70 -5.17 6.15
C GLY A 20 -10.90 -4.61 7.32
N CYS A 21 -9.56 -4.61 7.22
CA CYS A 21 -8.70 -3.99 8.23
C CYS A 21 -9.00 -2.49 8.37
N TRP A 22 -9.20 -1.79 7.25
CA TRP A 22 -9.58 -0.39 7.24
C TRP A 22 -10.95 -0.14 7.88
N LEU A 23 -11.95 -0.96 7.58
CA LEU A 23 -13.26 -0.83 8.18
C LEU A 23 -13.22 -1.01 9.70
N TYR A 24 -12.45 -1.98 10.19
CA TYR A 24 -12.24 -2.19 11.63
C TYR A 24 -11.43 -1.05 12.25
N GLY A 25 -10.38 -0.57 11.58
CA GLY A 25 -9.57 0.56 12.02
C GLY A 25 -10.41 1.82 12.20
N LEU A 26 -11.17 2.19 11.15
CA LEU A 26 -12.05 3.35 11.21
C LEU A 26 -13.16 3.19 12.26
N LYS A 27 -13.75 2.00 12.39
CA LYS A 27 -14.76 1.76 13.44
C LYS A 27 -14.18 1.90 14.84
N TYR A 28 -12.98 1.40 15.06
CA TYR A 28 -12.26 1.58 16.34
C TYR A 28 -11.96 3.06 16.59
N ALA A 29 -11.43 3.78 15.59
CA ALA A 29 -11.13 5.21 15.66
C ALA A 29 -12.38 6.04 15.98
N LEU A 30 -13.49 5.79 15.28
CA LEU A 30 -14.78 6.46 15.54
C LEU A 30 -15.28 6.23 16.95
N SER A 31 -15.18 4.99 17.46
CA SER A 31 -15.65 4.67 18.81
C SER A 31 -14.72 5.25 19.88
N ARG A 32 -13.43 5.42 19.59
CA ARG A 32 -12.42 6.04 20.45
C ARG A 32 -12.59 7.55 20.55
N VAL A 33 -12.80 8.21 19.40
CA VAL A 33 -12.94 9.67 19.32
C VAL A 33 -14.31 10.13 19.76
N PHE A 34 -15.36 9.36 19.43
CA PHE A 34 -16.76 9.63 19.74
C PHE A 34 -17.34 8.50 20.58
N PRO A 35 -17.13 8.47 21.91
CA PRO A 35 -17.56 7.35 22.77
C PRO A 35 -19.06 7.00 22.64
N ASP A 36 -19.90 8.00 22.42
CA ASP A 36 -21.34 7.81 22.24
C ASP A 36 -21.75 7.32 20.84
N SER A 37 -20.82 7.21 19.89
CA SER A 37 -21.14 6.90 18.49
C SER A 37 -21.72 5.50 18.29
N ARG A 38 -21.47 4.59 19.19
CA ARG A 38 -22.02 3.22 19.13
C ARG A 38 -23.53 3.19 19.35
N GLU A 39 -24.05 4.03 20.26
CA GLU A 39 -25.45 4.10 20.62
C GLU A 39 -26.22 5.17 19.82
N LYS A 40 -25.55 6.30 19.55
CA LYS A 40 -26.21 7.49 19.00
C LYS A 40 -25.87 7.77 17.54
N GLY A 41 -24.93 6.98 16.95
CA GLY A 41 -24.38 7.25 15.63
C GLY A 41 -23.42 8.44 15.61
N ILE A 42 -22.84 8.71 14.44
CA ILE A 42 -21.91 9.83 14.24
C ILE A 42 -22.73 11.12 14.07
N ARG A 43 -22.42 12.14 14.86
CA ARG A 43 -23.16 13.41 14.90
C ARG A 43 -22.27 14.65 14.72
N VAL A 44 -20.97 14.44 14.54
CA VAL A 44 -19.97 15.47 14.44
C VAL A 44 -19.06 15.15 13.27
N ASP A 45 -18.77 16.17 12.47
CA ASP A 45 -17.83 16.05 11.36
C ASP A 45 -16.40 15.99 11.88
N GLY A 46 -15.91 14.76 12.05
CA GLY A 46 -14.48 14.51 12.30
C GLY A 46 -13.78 14.20 10.99
N LYS A 47 -12.45 14.28 10.97
CA LYS A 47 -11.65 14.09 9.74
C LYS A 47 -10.71 12.90 9.85
N VAL A 48 -10.62 12.17 8.74
CA VAL A 48 -9.63 11.11 8.47
C VAL A 48 -8.55 11.72 7.58
N LEU A 49 -7.28 11.60 7.95
CA LEU A 49 -6.16 12.14 7.17
C LEU A 49 -5.37 11.00 6.54
N VAL A 50 -5.15 11.04 5.24
CA VAL A 50 -4.45 10.01 4.46
C VAL A 50 -3.46 10.65 3.50
N SER A 51 -2.39 9.95 3.10
CA SER A 51 -1.50 10.46 2.05
C SER A 51 -2.16 10.37 0.66
N SER A 52 -1.70 11.16 -0.28
CA SER A 52 -2.16 11.09 -1.69
C SER A 52 -1.81 9.75 -2.35
N GLN A 53 -0.88 8.99 -1.79
CA GLN A 53 -0.51 7.64 -2.22
C GLN A 53 -1.25 6.52 -1.47
N ALA A 54 -2.18 6.87 -0.56
CA ALA A 54 -2.97 5.88 0.15
C ALA A 54 -3.92 5.14 -0.80
N HIS A 55 -4.22 3.90 -0.45
CA HIS A 55 -5.25 3.13 -1.15
C HIS A 55 -6.63 3.82 -1.05
N TYR A 56 -7.56 3.52 -1.95
CA TYR A 56 -8.93 4.10 -1.95
C TYR A 56 -9.84 3.57 -0.81
N CYS A 57 -9.37 2.62 -0.02
CA CYS A 57 -10.13 2.05 1.09
C CYS A 57 -10.65 3.05 2.14
N PRO A 58 -9.95 4.16 2.48
CA PRO A 58 -10.47 5.15 3.42
C PRO A 58 -11.80 5.73 3.00
N GLN A 59 -11.95 6.06 1.70
CA GLN A 59 -13.20 6.59 1.15
C GLN A 59 -14.31 5.55 1.28
N ASN A 60 -14.04 4.30 0.90
CA ASN A 60 -15.01 3.22 1.02
C ASN A 60 -15.41 2.95 2.47
N ALA A 61 -14.44 2.91 3.40
CA ALA A 61 -14.75 2.71 4.81
C ALA A 61 -15.55 3.88 5.40
N SER A 62 -15.26 5.11 4.97
CA SER A 62 -16.00 6.32 5.39
C SER A 62 -17.44 6.32 4.87
N ASP A 63 -17.67 5.88 3.63
CA ASP A 63 -19.01 5.65 3.08
C ASP A 63 -19.77 4.59 3.90
N TRP A 64 -19.18 3.42 4.07
CA TRP A 64 -19.84 2.28 4.74
C TRP A 64 -20.10 2.49 6.24
N THR A 65 -19.32 3.32 6.91
CA THR A 65 -19.55 3.68 8.32
C THR A 65 -20.52 4.83 8.50
N GLY A 66 -20.92 5.50 7.42
CA GLY A 66 -21.77 6.69 7.46
C GLY A 66 -21.03 7.95 7.93
N LEU A 67 -19.70 7.94 7.95
CA LEU A 67 -18.90 9.14 8.20
C LEU A 67 -19.00 10.13 7.01
N GLY A 68 -19.08 9.58 5.79
CA GLY A 68 -19.08 10.34 4.53
C GLY A 68 -17.68 10.55 3.96
N MET A 69 -17.58 10.40 2.64
CA MET A 69 -16.29 10.47 1.90
C MET A 69 -15.65 11.84 1.96
N ASP A 70 -16.42 12.92 2.06
CA ASP A 70 -15.93 14.31 2.19
C ASP A 70 -15.17 14.56 3.52
N ASN A 71 -15.24 13.63 4.44
CA ASN A 71 -14.48 13.68 5.69
C ASN A 71 -13.10 13.01 5.59
N VAL A 72 -12.75 12.43 4.44
CA VAL A 72 -11.40 11.94 4.14
C VAL A 72 -10.61 13.07 3.48
N MET A 73 -9.60 13.56 4.19
CA MET A 73 -8.73 14.63 3.72
C MET A 73 -7.41 14.06 3.23
N VAL A 74 -7.07 14.37 1.99
CA VAL A 74 -5.83 13.92 1.37
C VAL A 74 -4.71 14.91 1.71
N ILE A 75 -3.63 14.38 2.26
CA ILE A 75 -2.38 15.10 2.51
C ILE A 75 -1.44 14.84 1.34
N PRO A 76 -0.85 15.85 0.72
CA PRO A 76 0.11 15.65 -0.37
C PRO A 76 1.31 14.81 0.10
N THR A 77 1.96 14.17 -0.85
CA THR A 77 3.23 13.48 -0.62
C THR A 77 4.39 14.35 -1.09
N ASP A 78 5.54 14.12 -0.50
CA ASP A 78 6.79 14.67 -0.99
C ASP A 78 7.10 14.08 -2.38
N PRO A 79 7.36 14.91 -3.40
CA PRO A 79 7.50 14.44 -4.78
C PRO A 79 8.77 13.60 -5.04
N GLU A 80 9.77 13.67 -4.15
CA GLU A 80 11.01 12.89 -4.28
C GLU A 80 10.87 11.52 -3.64
N THR A 81 10.06 11.40 -2.57
CA THR A 81 9.98 10.20 -1.74
C THR A 81 8.64 9.49 -1.80
N ASP A 82 7.61 10.12 -2.39
CA ASP A 82 6.21 9.65 -2.40
C ASP A 82 5.62 9.35 -1.00
N ARG A 83 6.21 9.93 0.05
CA ARG A 83 5.78 9.80 1.45
C ARG A 83 4.91 10.97 1.84
N MET A 84 4.05 10.79 2.83
CA MET A 84 3.25 11.88 3.40
C MET A 84 4.12 13.09 3.77
N ASP A 85 3.79 14.26 3.21
CA ASP A 85 4.47 15.52 3.56
C ASP A 85 4.11 15.94 4.98
N LEU A 86 5.09 15.86 5.88
CA LEU A 86 4.92 16.23 7.29
C LEU A 86 4.58 17.70 7.51
N LYS A 87 5.04 18.60 6.63
CA LYS A 87 4.71 20.03 6.76
C LYS A 87 3.24 20.28 6.39
N ALA A 88 2.77 19.63 5.34
CA ALA A 88 1.37 19.68 4.94
C ALA A 88 0.46 19.03 5.99
N LEU A 89 0.86 17.88 6.55
CA LEU A 89 0.15 17.25 7.66
C LEU A 89 0.09 18.15 8.89
N GLU A 90 1.21 18.74 9.31
CA GLU A 90 1.24 19.65 10.46
C GLU A 90 0.34 20.87 10.25
N ALA A 91 0.39 21.47 9.05
CA ALA A 91 -0.48 22.60 8.70
C ALA A 91 -1.96 22.20 8.80
N LYS A 92 -2.34 21.02 8.30
CA LYS A 92 -3.71 20.53 8.36
C LYS A 92 -4.16 20.22 9.79
N LEU A 93 -3.32 19.59 10.60
CA LEU A 93 -3.61 19.33 12.01
C LEU A 93 -3.84 20.64 12.78
N LYS A 94 -3.04 21.66 12.52
CA LYS A 94 -3.18 22.99 13.11
C LYS A 94 -4.48 23.68 12.67
N GLU A 95 -4.80 23.63 11.37
CA GLU A 95 -6.05 24.16 10.80
C GLU A 95 -7.29 23.54 11.47
N LEU A 96 -7.28 22.23 11.70
CA LEU A 96 -8.39 21.52 12.34
C LEU A 96 -8.47 21.78 13.85
N ALA A 97 -7.32 21.94 14.51
CA ALA A 97 -7.26 22.18 15.96
C ALA A 97 -7.81 23.55 16.35
N GLU A 98 -7.70 24.59 15.50
CA GLU A 98 -8.19 25.94 15.81
C GLU A 98 -9.70 25.97 16.07
N PRO A 99 -10.58 25.52 15.14
CA PRO A 99 -12.03 25.44 15.36
C PRO A 99 -12.44 24.27 16.25
N GLY A 100 -11.54 23.38 16.63
CA GLY A 100 -11.82 22.19 17.44
C GLY A 100 -12.48 21.05 16.66
N ILE A 101 -12.23 20.95 15.36
CA ILE A 101 -12.66 19.81 14.54
C ILE A 101 -11.80 18.58 14.90
N PRO A 102 -12.41 17.48 15.38
CA PRO A 102 -11.64 16.33 15.80
C PRO A 102 -11.03 15.56 14.61
N VAL A 103 -9.78 15.14 14.77
CA VAL A 103 -9.15 14.14 13.90
C VAL A 103 -9.54 12.76 14.41
N ILE A 104 -10.17 11.95 13.56
CA ILE A 104 -10.60 10.58 13.87
C ILE A 104 -9.40 9.66 13.81
N GLU A 105 -8.73 9.66 12.66
CA GLU A 105 -7.49 8.90 12.48
C GLU A 105 -6.55 9.58 11.48
N VAL A 106 -5.27 9.31 11.64
CA VAL A 106 -4.26 9.54 10.60
C VAL A 106 -3.76 8.18 10.15
N VAL A 107 -3.77 7.98 8.85
CA VAL A 107 -3.32 6.73 8.25
C VAL A 107 -1.96 6.90 7.64
N CYS A 108 -1.01 6.11 8.10
CA CYS A 108 0.29 5.94 7.48
C CYS A 108 0.28 4.69 6.60
N THR A 109 0.51 4.86 5.31
CA THR A 109 0.67 3.73 4.39
C THR A 109 2.11 3.22 4.50
N MET A 110 2.24 1.99 4.95
CA MET A 110 3.52 1.33 5.17
C MET A 110 3.79 0.35 4.02
N GLY A 111 4.14 0.90 2.87
CA GLY A 111 4.30 0.22 1.59
C GLY A 111 3.15 0.56 0.63
N THR A 112 3.21 1.71 -0.04
CA THR A 112 2.20 2.15 -1.01
C THR A 112 2.13 1.19 -2.21
N THR A 113 0.98 1.14 -2.88
CA THR A 113 0.71 0.13 -3.93
C THR A 113 1.62 0.29 -5.15
N ASP A 114 1.92 1.52 -5.54
CA ASP A 114 2.71 1.81 -6.73
C ASP A 114 4.17 2.12 -6.38
N ALA A 115 4.41 3.08 -5.51
CA ALA A 115 5.74 3.52 -5.10
C ALA A 115 6.41 2.58 -4.09
N SER A 116 5.63 1.80 -3.34
CA SER A 116 6.10 1.04 -2.17
C SER A 116 6.73 1.93 -1.09
N ALA A 117 6.37 3.20 -1.06
CA ALA A 117 6.86 4.17 -0.08
C ALA A 117 6.30 3.88 1.32
N PHE A 118 7.05 4.29 2.35
CA PHE A 118 6.68 4.12 3.75
C PHE A 118 6.50 5.49 4.39
N ASP A 119 5.28 5.82 4.82
CA ASP A 119 5.03 7.08 5.49
C ASP A 119 5.83 7.20 6.80
N PRO A 120 6.29 8.39 7.19
CA PRO A 120 7.17 8.60 8.33
C PRO A 120 6.41 8.50 9.68
N ILE A 121 5.94 7.30 10.01
CA ILE A 121 4.96 7.02 11.08
C ILE A 121 5.38 7.54 12.46
N ALA A 122 6.68 7.50 12.80
CA ALA A 122 7.16 8.02 14.08
C ALA A 122 7.05 9.54 14.17
N ASP A 123 7.24 10.23 13.04
CA ASP A 123 7.05 11.69 12.97
C ASP A 123 5.57 12.05 13.02
N VAL A 124 4.72 11.28 12.35
CA VAL A 124 3.26 11.45 12.41
C VAL A 124 2.76 11.26 13.84
N ARG A 125 3.28 10.28 14.60
CA ARG A 125 2.97 10.12 16.04
C ARG A 125 3.31 11.39 16.81
N ARG A 126 4.52 11.95 16.61
CA ARG A 126 4.92 13.20 17.29
C ARG A 126 3.99 14.37 16.96
N LEU A 127 3.52 14.47 15.72
CA LEU A 127 2.56 15.51 15.34
C LEU A 127 1.19 15.30 15.99
N LEU A 128 0.69 14.07 16.06
CA LEU A 128 -0.57 13.76 16.77
C LEU A 128 -0.48 14.08 18.27
N ASP A 129 0.66 13.81 18.90
CA ASP A 129 0.88 14.14 20.31
C ASP A 129 1.00 15.67 20.53
N LYS A 130 1.48 16.40 19.52
CA LYS A 130 1.58 17.87 19.55
C LYS A 130 0.23 18.57 19.37
N TYR A 131 -0.66 17.97 18.56
CA TYR A 131 -1.98 18.52 18.23
C TYR A 131 -3.11 17.55 18.63
N PRO A 132 -3.30 17.30 19.94
CA PRO A 132 -4.33 16.38 20.39
C PRO A 132 -5.73 16.97 20.19
N ASN A 133 -6.72 16.08 20.00
CA ASN A 133 -8.12 16.51 20.00
C ASN A 133 -8.48 17.20 21.31
N LYS A 134 -9.33 18.23 21.23
CA LYS A 134 -9.86 18.92 22.43
C LYS A 134 -11.05 18.17 22.99
N ALA A 135 -11.26 18.25 24.32
CA ALA A 135 -12.46 17.72 24.96
C ALA A 135 -13.73 18.24 24.25
N PRO A 136 -14.78 17.44 24.11
CA PRO A 136 -15.00 16.14 24.73
C PRO A 136 -14.49 14.92 23.91
N TYR A 137 -13.73 15.15 22.84
CA TYR A 137 -13.30 14.11 21.93
C TYR A 137 -12.12 13.30 22.48
N GLY A 138 -12.11 11.99 22.17
CA GLY A 138 -10.98 11.11 22.47
C GLY A 138 -9.78 11.32 21.56
N LYS A 139 -8.72 10.56 21.81
CA LYS A 139 -7.47 10.65 21.03
C LYS A 139 -7.68 10.16 19.60
N ALA A 140 -7.09 10.85 18.63
CA ALA A 140 -6.98 10.37 17.26
C ALA A 140 -6.25 9.02 17.22
N LEU A 141 -6.68 8.13 16.32
CA LEU A 141 -5.99 6.86 16.07
C LEU A 141 -4.86 7.07 15.07
N LEU A 142 -3.71 6.47 15.33
CA LEU A 142 -2.66 6.29 14.30
C LEU A 142 -2.79 4.88 13.74
N TYR A 143 -3.25 4.78 12.51
CA TYR A 143 -3.41 3.51 11.82
C TYR A 143 -2.27 3.30 10.82
N ALA A 144 -1.66 2.13 10.83
CA ALA A 144 -0.69 1.71 9.81
C ALA A 144 -1.34 0.76 8.81
N ASP A 145 -1.52 1.20 7.59
CA ASP A 145 -1.83 0.30 6.48
C ASP A 145 -0.52 -0.37 6.01
N ALA A 146 -0.25 -1.53 6.59
CA ALA A 146 0.95 -2.32 6.31
C ALA A 146 0.63 -3.59 5.49
N VAL A 147 -0.49 -3.61 4.77
CA VAL A 147 -0.94 -4.78 4.00
C VAL A 147 0.12 -5.28 2.99
N CYS A 148 0.97 -4.38 2.49
CA CYS A 148 2.10 -4.74 1.64
C CYS A 148 3.44 -4.80 2.40
N GLY A 149 3.70 -3.84 3.28
CA GLY A 149 5.04 -3.66 3.85
C GLY A 149 5.35 -4.48 5.10
N TRP A 150 4.37 -5.07 5.78
CA TRP A 150 4.58 -5.74 7.06
C TRP A 150 5.65 -6.83 7.02
N SER A 151 5.79 -7.52 5.91
CA SER A 151 6.71 -8.65 5.75
C SER A 151 8.18 -8.27 5.84
N TRP A 152 8.54 -7.00 5.58
CA TRP A 152 9.91 -6.51 5.79
C TRP A 152 10.36 -6.57 7.25
N GLN A 153 9.42 -6.70 8.22
CA GLN A 153 9.75 -6.96 9.62
C GLN A 153 10.45 -8.31 9.84
N THR A 154 10.37 -9.24 8.90
CA THR A 154 11.09 -10.52 8.98
C THR A 154 12.60 -10.33 8.99
N PHE A 155 13.11 -9.20 8.47
CA PHE A 155 14.54 -8.86 8.48
C PHE A 155 15.05 -8.26 9.79
N LYS A 156 14.22 -8.18 10.84
CA LYS A 156 14.60 -7.64 12.16
C LYS A 156 15.89 -8.24 12.76
N HIS A 157 16.12 -9.50 12.50
CA HIS A 157 17.27 -10.25 13.03
C HIS A 157 18.18 -10.79 11.91
N TYR A 158 18.04 -10.24 10.69
CA TYR A 158 18.90 -10.62 9.57
C TYR A 158 20.29 -10.03 9.76
N ASP A 159 21.32 -10.86 9.57
CA ASP A 159 22.72 -10.41 9.60
C ASP A 159 23.07 -9.81 8.23
N PHE A 160 22.97 -8.49 8.12
CA PHE A 160 23.25 -7.76 6.89
C PHE A 160 24.75 -7.78 6.49
N ASP A 161 25.64 -7.98 7.44
CA ASP A 161 27.09 -8.03 7.16
C ASP A 161 27.47 -9.43 6.64
N ALA A 162 26.95 -10.48 7.24
CA ALA A 162 27.19 -11.86 6.80
C ALA A 162 26.38 -12.23 5.54
N ASN A 163 25.23 -11.59 5.31
CA ASN A 163 24.31 -11.85 4.18
C ASN A 163 24.10 -13.35 3.94
N PRO A 164 23.55 -14.11 4.90
CA PRO A 164 23.51 -15.58 4.84
C PRO A 164 22.70 -16.14 3.68
N LEU A 165 21.75 -15.36 3.13
CA LEU A 165 20.97 -15.77 1.96
C LEU A 165 21.58 -15.36 0.63
N GLY A 166 22.73 -14.66 0.64
CA GLY A 166 23.51 -14.36 -0.56
C GLY A 166 22.84 -13.37 -1.53
N PHE A 167 22.07 -12.42 -1.04
CA PHE A 167 21.46 -11.38 -1.88
C PHE A 167 22.53 -10.53 -2.57
N SER A 168 22.23 -10.03 -3.78
CA SER A 168 23.09 -9.05 -4.44
C SER A 168 23.25 -7.78 -3.58
N ALA A 169 24.34 -7.05 -3.75
CA ALA A 169 24.59 -5.83 -2.99
C ALA A 169 23.43 -4.82 -3.12
N LYS A 170 22.92 -4.63 -4.34
CA LYS A 170 21.78 -3.73 -4.60
C LYS A 170 20.50 -4.21 -3.88
N ALA A 171 20.21 -5.51 -3.90
CA ALA A 171 19.06 -6.07 -3.18
C ALA A 171 19.22 -5.92 -1.67
N LEU A 172 20.41 -6.18 -1.15
CA LEU A 172 20.71 -6.07 0.28
C LEU A 172 20.50 -4.64 0.79
N ASP A 173 20.94 -3.63 0.02
CA ASP A 173 20.74 -2.22 0.34
C ASP A 173 19.25 -1.85 0.39
N VAL A 174 18.46 -2.30 -0.60
CA VAL A 174 16.99 -2.07 -0.62
C VAL A 174 16.30 -2.78 0.54
N ILE A 175 16.67 -4.04 0.84
CA ILE A 175 16.12 -4.79 1.97
C ILE A 175 16.39 -4.04 3.28
N LYS A 176 17.63 -3.60 3.48
CA LYS A 176 18.02 -2.84 4.66
C LYS A 176 17.24 -1.54 4.79
N LYS A 177 17.11 -0.79 3.69
CA LYS A 177 16.28 0.43 3.63
C LYS A 177 14.83 0.13 4.03
N ASN A 178 14.19 -0.87 3.41
CA ASN A 178 12.81 -1.23 3.72
C ASN A 178 12.62 -1.63 5.18
N TYR A 179 13.55 -2.41 5.75
CA TYR A 179 13.51 -2.76 7.16
C TYR A 179 13.64 -1.53 8.07
N GLU A 180 14.57 -0.61 7.77
CA GLU A 180 14.71 0.64 8.54
C GLU A 180 13.44 1.49 8.53
N GLU A 181 12.73 1.54 7.40
CA GLU A 181 11.49 2.30 7.26
C GLU A 181 10.32 1.64 8.01
N ILE A 182 10.16 0.31 7.88
CA ILE A 182 9.03 -0.39 8.50
C ILE A 182 9.20 -0.57 10.01
N LYS A 183 10.41 -0.49 10.56
CA LYS A 183 10.63 -0.72 11.99
C LYS A 183 9.87 0.25 12.90
N GLY A 184 9.51 1.43 12.40
CA GLY A 184 8.70 2.42 13.11
C GLY A 184 7.22 2.03 13.29
N ILE A 185 6.75 0.96 12.68
CA ILE A 185 5.33 0.54 12.72
C ILE A 185 4.80 0.29 14.15
N HIS A 186 5.67 0.05 15.12
CA HIS A 186 5.30 -0.09 16.53
C HIS A 186 4.73 1.19 17.14
N GLU A 187 4.85 2.35 16.49
CA GLU A 187 4.22 3.60 16.88
C GLU A 187 2.71 3.65 16.58
N ALA A 188 2.24 2.79 15.67
CA ALA A 188 0.80 2.72 15.35
C ALA A 188 -0.03 2.22 16.55
N ASP A 189 -1.26 2.73 16.67
CA ASP A 189 -2.25 2.20 17.62
C ASP A 189 -2.90 0.92 17.06
N ALA A 190 -3.04 0.85 15.73
CA ALA A 190 -3.54 -0.32 15.02
C ALA A 190 -2.85 -0.50 13.67
N VAL A 191 -2.82 -1.75 13.19
CA VAL A 191 -2.09 -2.14 11.98
C VAL A 191 -2.94 -3.13 11.17
N GLY A 192 -3.07 -2.90 9.86
CA GLY A 192 -3.62 -3.86 8.91
C GLY A 192 -2.52 -4.61 8.17
N ILE A 193 -2.64 -5.94 8.07
CA ILE A 193 -1.72 -6.80 7.32
C ILE A 193 -2.46 -7.80 6.44
N ASP A 194 -1.88 -8.15 5.28
CA ASP A 194 -2.42 -9.16 4.36
C ASP A 194 -1.48 -10.35 4.26
N PHE A 195 -1.96 -11.54 4.64
CA PHE A 195 -1.17 -12.77 4.43
C PHE A 195 -1.17 -13.23 2.97
N HIS A 196 -2.19 -12.89 2.18
CA HIS A 196 -2.30 -13.25 0.77
C HIS A 196 -1.48 -12.36 -0.18
N LYS A 197 -0.79 -11.36 0.35
CA LYS A 197 0.22 -10.57 -0.39
C LYS A 197 1.61 -11.11 -0.05
N PHE A 198 2.44 -10.37 0.61
CA PHE A 198 3.79 -10.80 0.99
C PHE A 198 3.86 -11.74 2.21
N GLY A 199 2.74 -12.26 2.68
CA GLY A 199 2.67 -13.42 3.56
C GLY A 199 2.65 -14.75 2.80
N PHE A 200 2.52 -14.70 1.46
CA PHE A 200 2.56 -15.84 0.54
C PHE A 200 1.52 -16.93 0.84
N SER A 201 0.43 -16.59 1.52
CA SER A 201 -0.71 -17.49 1.65
C SER A 201 -1.57 -17.46 0.38
N PRO A 202 -2.35 -18.52 0.09
CA PRO A 202 -3.33 -18.49 -0.98
C PRO A 202 -4.28 -17.30 -0.84
N TYR A 203 -4.70 -16.72 -1.98
CA TYR A 203 -5.66 -15.62 -2.01
C TYR A 203 -7.07 -16.16 -1.73
N ILE A 204 -7.41 -16.24 -0.46
CA ILE A 204 -8.71 -16.66 0.02
C ILE A 204 -9.34 -15.53 0.84
N SER A 205 -10.66 -15.52 0.93
CA SER A 205 -11.36 -14.57 1.79
C SER A 205 -10.93 -14.74 3.26
N ILE A 206 -10.90 -13.62 4.01
CA ILE A 206 -10.54 -13.59 5.44
C ILE A 206 -9.08 -14.02 5.70
N SER A 207 -8.13 -13.56 4.86
CA SER A 207 -6.69 -13.79 5.06
C SER A 207 -5.92 -12.52 5.44
N SER A 208 -6.60 -11.50 5.91
CA SER A 208 -6.01 -10.28 6.45
C SER A 208 -6.22 -10.22 7.97
N CYS A 209 -5.37 -9.49 8.65
CA CYS A 209 -5.42 -9.40 10.11
C CYS A 209 -5.37 -7.93 10.53
N PHE A 210 -6.31 -7.53 11.39
CA PHE A 210 -6.33 -6.24 12.05
C PHE A 210 -5.70 -6.38 13.42
N LEU A 211 -4.53 -5.78 13.61
CA LEU A 211 -3.77 -5.79 14.85
C LEU A 211 -4.00 -4.48 15.61
N TYR A 212 -4.01 -4.51 16.92
CA TYR A 212 -4.08 -3.34 17.79
C TYR A 212 -3.02 -3.42 18.89
N ARG A 213 -2.54 -2.26 19.35
CA ARG A 213 -1.45 -2.18 20.32
C ARG A 213 -1.93 -2.45 21.75
N ASP A 214 -3.05 -1.85 22.13
CA ASP A 214 -3.59 -1.90 23.48
C ASP A 214 -4.87 -2.75 23.49
N ALA A 215 -4.73 -4.00 23.96
CA ALA A 215 -5.84 -4.93 24.03
C ALA A 215 -6.91 -4.47 25.03
N ALA A 216 -6.50 -3.89 26.16
CA ALA A 216 -7.44 -3.43 27.18
C ALA A 216 -8.26 -2.22 26.70
N GLU A 217 -7.62 -1.28 26.00
CA GLU A 217 -8.31 -0.14 25.39
C GLU A 217 -9.28 -0.63 24.30
N PHE A 218 -8.81 -1.51 23.41
CA PHE A 218 -9.63 -2.06 22.34
C PHE A 218 -10.87 -2.80 22.89
N GLU A 219 -10.66 -3.64 23.90
CA GLU A 219 -11.76 -4.35 24.58
C GLU A 219 -12.77 -3.39 25.19
N ASN A 220 -12.32 -2.41 25.95
CA ASN A 220 -13.19 -1.44 26.59
C ASN A 220 -14.05 -0.65 25.56
N ILE A 221 -13.45 -0.31 24.42
CA ILE A 221 -14.12 0.49 23.38
C ILE A 221 -15.00 -0.37 22.48
N MET A 222 -14.54 -1.56 22.06
CA MET A 222 -15.17 -2.35 21.00
C MET A 222 -16.05 -3.50 21.49
N HIS A 223 -15.88 -3.94 22.76
CA HIS A 223 -16.64 -5.07 23.26
C HIS A 223 -18.15 -4.83 23.22
N ARG A 224 -18.87 -5.81 22.73
CA ARG A 224 -20.33 -5.91 22.80
C ARG A 224 -20.69 -7.10 23.70
N GLY A 225 -21.76 -6.99 24.45
CA GLY A 225 -22.25 -8.12 25.25
C GLY A 225 -22.44 -9.38 24.39
N SER A 226 -22.20 -10.54 24.97
CA SER A 226 -22.41 -11.82 24.30
C SER A 226 -23.89 -12.04 24.00
N TYR A 227 -24.18 -12.81 22.95
CA TYR A 227 -25.55 -13.23 22.66
C TYR A 227 -26.05 -14.25 23.71
N ALA A 228 -27.28 -14.16 24.15
CA ALA A 228 -27.82 -14.99 25.21
C ALA A 228 -27.75 -16.51 24.96
N TYR A 229 -27.65 -16.92 23.69
CA TYR A 229 -27.52 -18.34 23.31
C TYR A 229 -26.07 -18.82 23.17
N LEU A 230 -25.08 -17.92 23.30
CA LEU A 230 -23.69 -18.27 23.27
C LEU A 230 -23.14 -18.39 24.67
N GLN A 231 -22.65 -19.56 25.02
CA GLN A 231 -21.92 -19.77 26.27
C GLN A 231 -20.48 -19.29 26.05
N GLU A 232 -20.00 -18.46 26.93
CA GLU A 232 -18.59 -18.02 26.95
C GLU A 232 -17.69 -19.17 27.40
N VAL A 233 -17.41 -20.09 26.45
CA VAL A 233 -16.63 -21.29 26.77
C VAL A 233 -15.14 -21.08 26.48
N THR A 234 -14.79 -20.04 25.74
CA THR A 234 -13.39 -19.79 25.36
C THR A 234 -12.98 -18.34 25.67
N PRO A 235 -11.73 -18.13 26.08
CA PRO A 235 -11.20 -16.77 26.28
C PRO A 235 -11.15 -15.93 24.99
N TYR A 236 -11.22 -16.58 23.81
CA TYR A 236 -11.23 -15.90 22.51
C TYR A 236 -12.63 -15.96 21.89
N ASN A 237 -13.28 -14.81 21.87
CA ASN A 237 -14.61 -14.68 21.26
C ASN A 237 -14.67 -13.47 20.33
N PRO A 238 -14.21 -13.60 19.07
CA PRO A 238 -14.17 -12.48 18.12
C PRO A 238 -15.54 -11.88 17.81
N MET A 239 -16.65 -12.62 18.03
CA MET A 239 -18.00 -12.12 17.82
C MET A 239 -18.33 -10.90 18.67
N CYS A 240 -17.69 -10.75 19.82
CA CYS A 240 -17.88 -9.59 20.70
C CYS A 240 -17.27 -8.29 20.14
N TYR A 241 -16.38 -8.39 19.14
CA TYR A 241 -15.61 -7.25 18.62
C TYR A 241 -15.80 -7.02 17.12
N THR A 242 -16.32 -7.99 16.39
CA THR A 242 -16.36 -7.99 14.93
C THR A 242 -17.76 -7.82 14.40
N LEU A 243 -17.88 -7.33 13.17
CA LEU A 243 -19.16 -7.20 12.47
C LEU A 243 -19.78 -8.57 12.20
N GLU A 244 -18.95 -9.51 11.70
CA GLU A 244 -19.38 -10.85 11.37
C GLU A 244 -19.45 -11.73 12.65
N VAL A 245 -20.56 -12.38 12.85
CA VAL A 245 -20.74 -13.37 13.93
C VAL A 245 -20.14 -14.72 13.53
N SER A 246 -20.49 -15.21 12.34
CA SER A 246 -19.96 -16.46 11.79
C SER A 246 -19.00 -16.17 10.66
N ARG A 247 -17.83 -16.76 10.71
CA ARG A 247 -16.78 -16.59 9.70
C ARG A 247 -15.99 -17.84 9.46
N SER A 248 -15.39 -17.94 8.28
CA SER A 248 -14.48 -19.05 7.94
C SER A 248 -13.16 -18.94 8.72
N GLY A 249 -12.68 -20.04 9.29
CA GLY A 249 -11.34 -20.16 9.85
C GLY A 249 -10.24 -20.42 8.80
N ALA A 250 -10.61 -20.58 7.52
CA ALA A 250 -9.66 -20.97 6.46
C ALA A 250 -8.55 -19.90 6.25
N GLY A 251 -8.89 -18.60 6.33
CA GLY A 251 -7.92 -17.54 6.15
C GLY A 251 -6.86 -17.48 7.24
N SER A 252 -7.28 -17.59 8.51
CA SER A 252 -6.34 -17.62 9.63
C SER A 252 -5.46 -18.87 9.60
N LEU A 253 -6.04 -20.03 9.23
CA LEU A 253 -5.29 -21.28 9.08
C LEU A 253 -4.29 -21.19 7.92
N ALA A 254 -4.66 -20.60 6.78
CA ALA A 254 -3.75 -20.43 5.64
C ALA A 254 -2.58 -19.47 5.98
N GLY A 255 -2.85 -18.35 6.63
CA GLY A 255 -1.81 -17.43 7.10
C GLY A 255 -0.86 -18.11 8.08
N TYR A 256 -1.41 -18.82 9.06
CA TYR A 256 -0.61 -19.61 10.01
C TYR A 256 0.24 -20.68 9.32
N ALA A 257 -0.35 -21.43 8.39
CA ALA A 257 0.35 -22.49 7.66
C ALA A 257 1.50 -21.92 6.82
N ALA A 258 1.28 -20.80 6.11
CA ALA A 258 2.32 -20.11 5.34
C ALA A 258 3.49 -19.65 6.23
N LEU A 259 3.19 -19.01 7.36
CA LEU A 259 4.22 -18.58 8.31
C LEU A 259 4.99 -19.78 8.92
N LYS A 260 4.31 -20.87 9.25
CA LYS A 260 4.95 -22.08 9.80
C LYS A 260 5.76 -22.83 8.77
N TYR A 261 5.30 -22.90 7.52
CA TYR A 261 5.98 -23.59 6.44
C TYR A 261 7.25 -22.87 6.01
N LEU A 262 7.17 -21.56 5.78
CA LEU A 262 8.31 -20.76 5.35
C LEU A 262 9.26 -20.43 6.50
N GLY A 263 8.73 -20.20 7.69
CA GLY A 263 9.49 -19.61 8.78
C GLY A 263 10.01 -18.21 8.44
N ILE A 264 10.85 -17.65 9.29
CA ILE A 264 11.44 -16.32 9.06
C ILE A 264 12.39 -16.36 7.86
N GLU A 265 13.26 -17.33 7.80
CA GLU A 265 14.26 -17.47 6.73
C GLU A 265 13.60 -17.70 5.36
N GLY A 266 12.59 -18.56 5.27
CA GLY A 266 11.84 -18.77 4.03
C GLY A 266 11.10 -17.52 3.56
N GLN A 267 10.52 -16.75 4.48
CA GLN A 267 9.91 -15.44 4.16
C GLN A 267 10.96 -14.45 3.62
N GLN A 268 12.13 -14.37 4.27
CA GLN A 268 13.24 -13.54 3.83
C GLN A 268 13.74 -13.96 2.44
N ALA A 269 13.93 -15.26 2.21
CA ALA A 269 14.42 -15.78 0.94
C ALA A 269 13.46 -15.49 -0.22
N VAL A 270 12.14 -15.69 0.00
CA VAL A 270 11.12 -15.43 -1.03
C VAL A 270 11.02 -13.92 -1.30
N LEU A 271 10.99 -13.09 -0.27
CA LEU A 271 10.85 -11.64 -0.40
C LEU A 271 12.07 -11.03 -1.10
N GLY A 272 13.28 -11.45 -0.70
CA GLY A 272 14.50 -11.03 -1.36
C GLY A 272 14.60 -11.53 -2.80
N GLY A 273 14.17 -12.78 -3.07
CA GLY A 273 14.11 -13.32 -4.43
C GLY A 273 13.19 -12.54 -5.36
N ILE A 274 12.03 -12.08 -4.87
CA ILE A 274 11.12 -11.19 -5.61
C ILE A 274 11.80 -9.85 -5.91
N LEU A 275 12.54 -9.31 -4.95
CA LEU A 275 13.29 -8.08 -5.14
C LEU A 275 14.40 -8.23 -6.19
N GLU A 276 15.14 -9.36 -6.19
CA GLU A 276 16.13 -9.64 -7.24
C GLU A 276 15.50 -9.67 -8.64
N VAL A 277 14.31 -10.25 -8.79
CA VAL A 277 13.58 -10.26 -10.06
C VAL A 277 13.15 -8.84 -10.46
N ARG A 278 12.70 -8.03 -9.52
CA ARG A 278 12.39 -6.61 -9.75
C ARG A 278 13.62 -5.86 -10.22
N LEU A 279 14.76 -5.99 -9.54
CA LEU A 279 16.00 -5.32 -9.91
C LEU A 279 16.53 -5.78 -11.28
N TYR A 280 16.30 -7.03 -11.64
CA TYR A 280 16.58 -7.52 -12.99
C TYR A 280 15.69 -6.81 -14.02
N MET A 281 14.39 -6.69 -13.77
CA MET A 281 13.47 -5.96 -14.65
C MET A 281 13.88 -4.50 -14.81
N ASP A 282 14.28 -3.84 -13.71
CA ASP A 282 14.79 -2.47 -13.75
C ASP A 282 16.00 -2.35 -14.69
N SER A 283 16.94 -3.31 -14.60
CA SER A 283 18.12 -3.32 -15.47
C SER A 283 17.79 -3.46 -16.95
N LEU A 284 16.72 -4.18 -17.29
CA LEU A 284 16.23 -4.31 -18.67
C LEU A 284 15.67 -2.98 -19.21
N VAL A 285 14.97 -2.23 -18.35
CA VAL A 285 14.46 -0.89 -18.69
C VAL A 285 15.62 0.11 -18.81
N GLU A 286 16.52 0.14 -17.82
CA GLU A 286 17.69 1.03 -17.80
C GLU A 286 18.66 0.82 -18.97
N GLY A 287 18.76 -0.41 -19.47
CA GLY A 287 19.57 -0.78 -20.62
C GLY A 287 19.06 -0.22 -21.96
N ARG A 288 17.92 0.49 -21.97
CA ARG A 288 17.29 1.01 -23.19
C ARG A 288 17.25 2.53 -23.22
N THR A 289 17.35 3.09 -24.40
CA THR A 289 17.23 4.55 -24.62
C THR A 289 15.76 5.00 -24.74
N ASP A 290 14.87 4.10 -25.17
CA ASP A 290 13.47 4.34 -25.44
C ASP A 290 12.53 3.94 -24.28
N MET A 291 13.11 3.62 -23.11
CA MET A 291 12.39 3.32 -21.87
C MET A 291 13.02 4.06 -20.69
N VAL A 292 12.22 4.34 -19.66
CA VAL A 292 12.68 4.98 -18.42
C VAL A 292 11.90 4.43 -17.23
N LEU A 293 12.60 4.21 -16.11
CA LEU A 293 11.97 3.92 -14.82
C LEU A 293 11.28 5.18 -14.29
N THR A 294 10.05 5.03 -13.80
CA THR A 294 9.31 6.12 -13.18
C THR A 294 9.37 6.07 -11.65
N ASN A 295 9.84 4.95 -11.08
CA ASN A 295 10.04 4.72 -9.65
C ASN A 295 11.46 4.22 -9.31
N ALA A 296 12.50 4.75 -9.96
CA ALA A 296 13.87 4.24 -9.85
C ALA A 296 14.44 4.28 -8.42
N ASP A 297 14.09 5.30 -7.64
CA ASP A 297 14.62 5.54 -6.29
C ASP A 297 13.77 4.91 -5.17
N GLU A 298 12.70 4.19 -5.52
CA GLU A 298 11.73 3.68 -4.57
C GLU A 298 12.06 2.26 -4.12
N SER A 299 11.63 1.97 -2.90
CA SER A 299 11.74 0.67 -2.27
C SER A 299 10.57 -0.22 -2.70
N GLY A 300 10.76 -1.54 -2.77
CA GLY A 300 9.67 -2.46 -3.00
C GLY A 300 9.86 -3.38 -4.19
N SER A 301 8.79 -4.07 -4.58
CA SER A 301 8.80 -5.16 -5.57
C SER A 301 8.23 -4.79 -6.93
N ALA A 302 7.71 -3.57 -7.10
CA ALA A 302 7.16 -3.12 -8.38
C ALA A 302 8.21 -2.39 -9.22
N THR A 303 8.23 -2.65 -10.53
CA THR A 303 8.90 -1.81 -11.53
C THR A 303 7.84 -1.02 -12.27
N LEU A 304 7.92 0.31 -12.21
CA LEU A 304 7.08 1.22 -12.95
C LEU A 304 7.93 1.91 -14.02
N PHE A 305 7.43 1.97 -15.25
CA PHE A 305 8.22 2.46 -16.36
C PHE A 305 7.36 3.03 -17.49
N HIS A 306 7.95 3.92 -18.26
CA HIS A 306 7.42 4.36 -19.56
C HIS A 306 8.14 3.68 -20.71
N VAL A 307 7.42 3.46 -21.80
CA VAL A 307 7.96 3.13 -23.11
C VAL A 307 7.60 4.24 -24.10
N TYR A 308 8.58 4.71 -24.85
CA TYR A 308 8.40 5.77 -25.85
C TYR A 308 8.51 5.21 -27.28
N PRO A 309 8.00 5.95 -28.30
CA PRO A 309 8.24 5.63 -29.69
C PRO A 309 9.74 5.46 -30.00
N LYS A 310 10.05 4.64 -31.00
CA LYS A 310 11.44 4.39 -31.42
C LYS A 310 12.22 5.68 -31.69
N GLY A 311 13.43 5.75 -31.17
CA GLY A 311 14.33 6.88 -31.38
C GLY A 311 14.14 8.04 -30.40
N THR A 312 13.22 7.93 -29.44
CA THR A 312 13.06 8.90 -28.36
C THR A 312 14.14 8.68 -27.28
N ASP A 313 14.76 9.75 -26.80
CA ASP A 313 15.51 9.72 -25.56
C ASP A 313 14.49 9.79 -24.40
N ALA A 314 14.14 8.61 -23.87
CA ALA A 314 13.11 8.47 -22.87
C ALA A 314 13.41 9.21 -21.57
N ARG A 315 14.68 9.24 -21.12
CA ARG A 315 15.08 9.92 -19.88
C ARG A 315 14.92 11.42 -20.00
N LEU A 316 15.38 11.99 -21.12
CA LEU A 316 15.25 13.41 -21.39
C LEU A 316 13.77 13.80 -21.53
N GLN A 317 12.99 13.02 -22.28
CA GLN A 317 11.57 13.31 -22.53
C GLN A 317 10.77 13.22 -21.24
N TYR A 318 10.95 12.16 -20.46
CA TYR A 318 10.27 12.00 -19.16
C TYR A 318 10.61 13.12 -18.18
N SER A 319 11.91 13.51 -18.11
CA SER A 319 12.33 14.61 -17.24
C SER A 319 11.65 15.93 -17.61
N ARG A 320 11.46 16.21 -18.90
CA ARG A 320 10.73 17.40 -19.37
C ARG A 320 9.26 17.33 -19.00
N GLU A 321 8.59 16.23 -19.32
CA GLU A 321 7.17 16.00 -19.01
C GLU A 321 6.88 16.09 -17.51
N LEU A 322 7.81 15.58 -16.67
CA LEU A 322 7.66 15.60 -15.22
C LEU A 322 7.83 17.00 -14.63
N ASN A 323 8.80 17.78 -15.12
CA ASN A 323 9.28 19.00 -14.42
C ASN A 323 8.91 20.32 -15.10
N ASP A 324 8.49 20.29 -16.37
CA ASP A 324 8.27 21.52 -17.14
C ASP A 324 6.85 21.53 -17.76
N ARG A 325 6.04 22.51 -17.34
CA ARG A 325 4.66 22.67 -17.82
C ARG A 325 4.58 22.94 -19.34
N GLU A 326 5.63 23.43 -19.98
CA GLU A 326 5.64 23.61 -21.44
C GLU A 326 5.47 22.28 -22.18
N TYR A 327 5.86 21.14 -21.55
CA TYR A 327 5.71 19.79 -22.08
C TYR A 327 4.41 19.10 -21.67
N ARG A 328 3.41 19.83 -21.15
CA ARG A 328 2.12 19.27 -20.76
C ARG A 328 1.45 18.48 -21.90
N GLU A 329 1.42 19.00 -23.10
CA GLU A 329 0.78 18.33 -24.24
C GLU A 329 1.55 17.05 -24.63
N ASP A 330 2.86 17.04 -24.50
CA ASP A 330 3.68 15.84 -24.70
C ASP A 330 3.37 14.80 -23.62
N LEU A 331 3.25 15.21 -22.35
CA LEU A 331 2.80 14.34 -21.25
C LEU A 331 1.45 13.69 -21.57
N LEU A 332 0.45 14.48 -21.97
CA LEU A 332 -0.88 13.95 -22.29
C LEU A 332 -0.85 12.98 -23.47
N LYS A 333 -0.05 13.27 -24.49
CA LYS A 333 0.15 12.37 -25.63
C LYS A 333 0.81 11.08 -25.17
N ASN A 334 1.85 11.17 -24.35
CA ASN A 334 2.54 10.00 -23.82
C ASN A 334 1.64 9.18 -22.89
N ASN A 335 0.85 9.81 -22.01
CA ASN A 335 -0.12 9.10 -21.17
C ASN A 335 -1.10 8.27 -22.00
N ARG A 336 -1.67 8.84 -23.08
CA ARG A 336 -2.52 8.09 -24.02
C ARG A 336 -1.77 6.93 -24.68
N PHE A 337 -0.49 7.13 -25.00
CA PHE A 337 0.35 6.08 -25.58
C PHE A 337 0.63 4.94 -24.57
N GLN A 338 0.99 5.26 -23.31
CA GLN A 338 1.16 4.26 -22.25
C GLN A 338 -0.12 3.45 -22.04
N GLN A 339 -1.28 4.12 -22.00
CA GLN A 339 -2.58 3.46 -21.86
C GLN A 339 -2.85 2.53 -23.04
N ALA A 340 -2.66 2.98 -24.28
CA ALA A 340 -2.89 2.18 -25.48
C ALA A 340 -1.99 0.93 -25.50
N VAL A 341 -0.71 1.06 -25.15
CA VAL A 341 0.22 -0.08 -25.01
C VAL A 341 -0.26 -1.05 -23.93
N GLY A 342 -0.68 -0.53 -22.76
CA GLY A 342 -1.20 -1.35 -21.68
C GLY A 342 -2.48 -2.10 -22.06
N GLU A 343 -3.43 -1.45 -22.71
CA GLU A 343 -4.67 -2.05 -23.22
C GLU A 343 -4.39 -3.12 -24.29
N LYS A 344 -3.47 -2.87 -25.21
CA LYS A 344 -3.04 -3.84 -26.21
C LYS A 344 -2.47 -5.11 -25.57
N LEU A 345 -1.59 -4.95 -24.61
CA LEU A 345 -1.00 -6.08 -23.85
C LEU A 345 -2.07 -6.88 -23.10
N PHE A 346 -3.05 -6.19 -22.50
CA PHE A 346 -4.16 -6.85 -21.82
C PHE A 346 -5.02 -7.67 -22.77
N HIS A 347 -5.36 -7.14 -23.96
CA HIS A 347 -6.07 -7.89 -24.99
C HIS A 347 -5.29 -9.12 -25.46
N TRP A 348 -4.00 -8.96 -25.73
CA TRP A 348 -3.14 -10.08 -26.09
C TRP A 348 -3.08 -11.17 -25.03
N TYR A 349 -3.00 -10.77 -23.76
CA TYR A 349 -3.06 -11.72 -22.64
C TYR A 349 -4.38 -12.51 -22.65
N LEU A 350 -5.53 -11.84 -22.80
CA LEU A 350 -6.85 -12.48 -22.82
C LEU A 350 -7.04 -13.43 -24.00
N GLU A 351 -6.49 -13.07 -25.15
CA GLU A 351 -6.57 -13.87 -26.39
C GLU A 351 -5.56 -15.01 -26.43
N GLY A 352 -4.63 -15.08 -25.46
CA GLY A 352 -3.54 -16.05 -25.47
C GLY A 352 -2.55 -15.82 -26.62
N TYR A 353 -2.42 -14.56 -27.07
CA TYR A 353 -1.49 -14.17 -28.13
C TYR A 353 -0.05 -14.53 -27.76
N LYS A 354 0.71 -14.96 -28.75
CA LYS A 354 2.08 -15.42 -28.55
C LYS A 354 3.08 -14.58 -29.32
N ILE A 355 4.15 -14.19 -28.67
CA ILE A 355 5.32 -13.55 -29.25
C ILE A 355 6.46 -14.58 -29.22
N ASP A 356 7.03 -14.90 -30.35
CA ASP A 356 8.08 -15.93 -30.51
C ASP A 356 7.70 -17.29 -29.87
N GLY A 357 6.41 -17.65 -29.97
CA GLY A 357 5.87 -18.90 -29.43
C GLY A 357 5.56 -18.88 -27.94
N ARG A 358 5.84 -17.80 -27.20
CA ARG A 358 5.56 -17.63 -25.78
C ARG A 358 4.32 -16.78 -25.54
N PRO A 359 3.44 -17.14 -24.60
CA PRO A 359 2.24 -16.36 -24.32
C PRO A 359 2.63 -14.98 -23.76
N THR A 360 1.89 -13.95 -24.15
CA THR A 360 2.03 -12.60 -23.61
C THR A 360 1.72 -12.60 -22.13
N PRO A 361 2.62 -12.14 -21.25
CA PRO A 361 2.35 -12.03 -19.83
C PRO A 361 1.35 -10.91 -19.53
N HIS A 362 0.62 -11.04 -18.42
CA HIS A 362 -0.21 -9.95 -17.91
C HIS A 362 0.67 -8.81 -17.42
N LEU A 363 0.38 -7.60 -17.88
CA LEU A 363 0.99 -6.36 -17.43
C LEU A 363 -0.11 -5.39 -16.99
N ALA A 364 0.06 -4.77 -15.83
CA ALA A 364 -0.82 -3.71 -15.37
C ALA A 364 -0.31 -2.34 -15.84
N TYR A 365 -1.18 -1.33 -15.77
CA TYR A 365 -0.79 0.08 -15.89
C TYR A 365 -1.53 0.90 -14.84
N SER A 366 -0.96 2.05 -14.46
CA SER A 366 -1.54 3.02 -13.53
C SER A 366 -1.76 4.34 -14.29
N THR A 367 -2.96 4.91 -14.16
CA THR A 367 -3.35 6.18 -14.79
C THR A 367 -3.20 7.39 -13.87
N GLY A 368 -2.48 7.26 -12.79
CA GLY A 368 -2.29 8.31 -11.79
C GLY A 368 -1.23 7.91 -10.78
N PHE A 369 -0.08 7.44 -11.27
CA PHE A 369 1.01 7.00 -10.40
C PHE A 369 1.48 8.14 -9.49
N ARG A 370 1.76 9.29 -10.07
CA ARG A 370 2.10 10.53 -9.34
C ARG A 370 1.65 11.75 -10.11
N THR A 371 1.60 12.89 -9.43
CA THR A 371 1.39 14.20 -10.03
C THR A 371 2.69 14.69 -10.65
N ALA A 372 2.63 15.31 -11.83
CA ALA A 372 3.79 15.99 -12.38
C ALA A 372 4.26 17.10 -11.43
N SER A 373 5.58 17.33 -11.33
CA SER A 373 6.16 18.28 -10.38
C SER A 373 5.65 19.72 -10.59
N TRP A 374 5.37 20.10 -11.85
CA TRP A 374 4.78 21.39 -12.18
C TRP A 374 3.28 21.51 -11.81
N ASN A 375 2.64 20.40 -11.44
CA ASN A 375 1.23 20.31 -11.03
C ASN A 375 1.09 19.88 -9.56
N ALA A 376 2.05 20.22 -8.71
CA ALA A 376 2.11 19.79 -7.32
C ALA A 376 0.88 20.19 -6.47
N ASP A 377 0.17 21.26 -6.88
CA ASP A 377 -1.09 21.72 -6.27
C ASP A 377 -2.32 20.93 -6.76
N GLY A 378 -2.16 20.04 -7.75
CA GLY A 378 -3.26 19.26 -8.34
C GLY A 378 -4.29 20.09 -9.13
N ALA A 379 -3.94 21.32 -9.49
CA ALA A 379 -4.87 22.24 -10.19
C ALA A 379 -5.22 21.74 -11.60
N ASP A 380 -4.33 20.99 -12.25
CA ASP A 380 -4.57 20.36 -13.54
C ASP A 380 -4.99 18.90 -13.33
N SER A 381 -6.26 18.59 -13.64
CA SER A 381 -6.82 17.24 -13.47
C SER A 381 -6.22 16.18 -14.41
N GLU A 382 -5.42 16.57 -15.39
CA GLU A 382 -4.73 15.69 -16.33
C GLU A 382 -3.20 15.66 -16.10
N GLY A 383 -2.68 16.46 -15.16
CA GLY A 383 -1.26 16.60 -14.86
C GLY A 383 -0.69 15.42 -14.04
N TYR A 384 -1.09 14.19 -14.36
CA TYR A 384 -0.63 12.96 -13.72
C TYR A 384 0.27 12.15 -14.65
N ILE A 385 1.18 11.40 -14.06
CA ILE A 385 2.06 10.47 -14.76
C ILE A 385 1.38 9.10 -14.86
N TYR A 386 1.09 8.64 -16.07
CA TYR A 386 0.69 7.25 -16.32
C TYR A 386 1.93 6.38 -16.36
N THR A 387 1.80 5.09 -16.08
CA THR A 387 2.96 4.19 -16.10
C THR A 387 2.53 2.76 -16.36
N LEU A 388 3.36 2.00 -17.07
CA LEU A 388 3.28 0.55 -17.14
C LEU A 388 3.87 -0.02 -15.86
N LYS A 389 3.34 -1.16 -15.40
CA LYS A 389 3.69 -1.72 -14.09
C LYS A 389 3.86 -3.22 -14.13
N THR A 390 5.02 -3.70 -13.66
CA THR A 390 5.21 -5.09 -13.24
C THR A 390 5.21 -5.18 -11.72
N PHE A 391 4.53 -6.19 -11.19
CA PHE A 391 4.46 -6.44 -9.76
C PHE A 391 4.66 -7.92 -9.48
N PRO A 392 5.92 -8.41 -9.42
CA PRO A 392 6.24 -9.83 -9.35
C PRO A 392 6.02 -10.41 -7.95
N MET A 393 4.76 -10.50 -7.49
CA MET A 393 4.42 -11.17 -6.23
C MET A 393 4.50 -12.70 -6.31
N ASN A 394 4.48 -13.26 -7.52
CA ASN A 394 4.52 -14.69 -7.69
C ASN A 394 5.96 -15.20 -7.60
N VAL A 395 6.19 -16.17 -6.74
CA VAL A 395 7.51 -16.80 -6.52
C VAL A 395 8.10 -17.50 -7.76
N TYR A 396 7.28 -17.79 -8.77
CA TYR A 396 7.73 -18.36 -10.05
C TYR A 396 8.18 -17.30 -11.06
N ASN A 397 8.03 -16.01 -10.77
CA ASN A 397 8.62 -14.97 -11.59
C ASN A 397 10.15 -15.09 -11.57
N ASN A 398 10.76 -14.92 -12.74
CA ASN A 398 12.19 -15.11 -12.94
C ASN A 398 12.66 -14.23 -14.11
N PRO A 399 13.97 -14.14 -14.37
CA PRO A 399 14.52 -13.34 -15.47
C PRO A 399 13.94 -13.67 -16.86
N VAL A 400 13.56 -14.93 -17.13
CA VAL A 400 12.97 -15.32 -18.42
C VAL A 400 11.62 -14.63 -18.61
N VAL A 401 10.76 -14.64 -17.57
CA VAL A 401 9.46 -13.95 -17.61
C VAL A 401 9.65 -12.45 -17.79
N MET A 402 10.64 -11.83 -17.17
CA MET A 402 10.89 -10.38 -17.32
C MET A 402 11.37 -10.04 -18.74
N ASN A 403 12.17 -10.89 -19.37
CA ASN A 403 12.53 -10.74 -20.79
C ASN A 403 11.28 -10.85 -21.70
N ASP A 404 10.37 -11.78 -21.41
CA ASP A 404 9.10 -11.93 -22.17
C ASP A 404 8.19 -10.70 -22.00
N VAL A 405 8.18 -10.07 -20.80
CA VAL A 405 7.49 -8.80 -20.56
C VAL A 405 8.06 -7.71 -21.47
N ILE A 406 9.39 -7.50 -21.48
CA ILE A 406 10.02 -6.47 -22.30
C ILE A 406 9.76 -6.73 -23.79
N ALA A 407 9.90 -7.97 -24.26
CA ALA A 407 9.61 -8.32 -25.66
C ALA A 407 8.16 -7.99 -26.02
N SER A 408 7.22 -8.29 -25.13
CA SER A 408 5.79 -7.99 -25.34
C SER A 408 5.52 -6.50 -25.37
N VAL A 409 6.10 -5.73 -24.46
CA VAL A 409 5.97 -4.26 -24.41
C VAL A 409 6.50 -3.63 -25.70
N LEU A 410 7.65 -4.08 -26.19
CA LEU A 410 8.25 -3.56 -27.41
C LEU A 410 7.42 -3.89 -28.66
N ALA A 411 6.87 -5.09 -28.75
CA ALA A 411 5.99 -5.47 -29.83
C ALA A 411 4.68 -4.65 -29.81
N ALA A 412 4.05 -4.49 -28.65
CA ALA A 412 2.85 -3.66 -28.49
C ALA A 412 3.12 -2.19 -28.83
N ARG A 413 4.25 -1.64 -28.37
CA ARG A 413 4.71 -0.29 -28.73
C ARG A 413 4.79 -0.12 -30.24
N ASP A 414 5.42 -1.06 -30.94
CA ASP A 414 5.66 -0.97 -32.38
C ASP A 414 4.34 -0.98 -33.17
N GLU A 415 3.36 -1.79 -32.74
CA GLU A 415 2.02 -1.77 -33.34
C GLU A 415 1.30 -0.44 -33.04
N MET A 416 1.29 0.03 -31.78
CA MET A 416 0.63 1.29 -31.43
C MET A 416 1.27 2.50 -32.12
N GLU A 417 2.59 2.50 -32.29
CA GLU A 417 3.28 3.55 -33.05
C GLU A 417 2.85 3.57 -34.52
N ALA A 418 2.57 2.40 -35.10
CA ALA A 418 2.09 2.31 -36.48
C ALA A 418 0.61 2.73 -36.63
N GLU A 419 -0.23 2.41 -35.65
CA GLU A 419 -1.67 2.75 -35.63
C GLU A 419 -1.95 4.24 -35.34
N MET A 420 -1.07 4.91 -34.62
CA MET A 420 -1.22 6.33 -34.22
C MET A 420 -0.58 7.33 -35.21
N LYS A 421 0.09 6.85 -36.26
CA LYS A 421 0.59 7.64 -37.41
C LYS A 421 -0.45 7.81 -38.50
#